data_e43d21998426925abd67c91e926d2801
#
_entry.id   e43d21998426925abd67c91e926d2801
#
_cell.length_a   1.000
_cell.length_b   1.000
_cell.length_c   1.000
_cell.angle_alpha   90.00
_cell.angle_beta   90.00
_cell.angle_gamma   90.00
#
_symmetry.space_group_name_H-M   'P 1'
#
loop_
_entity.id
_entity.type
_entity.pdbx_description
1 polymer ?
#
loop_
_entity_poly.entity_id
_entity_poly.type
_entity_poly.pdbx_seq_one_letter_code
_entity_poly.pdbx_strand_id
1 'polypeptide(L)'
;MTAIALAVAAIPEGLPAIATAILAIGAYRMAKKNALVRKLSAVETLGSVNVICTDKTGTITKGEMTLKQISFIDSSYMIEEDKTKISVVPSDGNPNEGNLEFLLSIIPPHVGDDAQIVNDNGRTILKGSPTEGAVLYAVYKLKGPGWIDERKRQYPVVKVYPFDRFRKMKSSVHIIDGKYLVITSGAPDVILSRSTRVLTRDGEVVIDKDTWNKLRLLIDELGSKGYRTFGVAYRWMSNFSDEYSDEEVENELVFMAVLGIIDPPREGVAEAIKIARKAGIKVVMVTGDHKSTATAIAKMIGLDVDNGLVIEGRELDKMSEDELQKIIDKVVVFARATPEHKLRIVKAFKARGYRVAMTGDGVNDAPALKMADIGVAMGIKGTEVAKEASQIVLLDDNFSTIVEAIKEGRVIYENLKKPINFLLSCNLGEVATIFGAELLKMPIPLKPLHLLWVNVVTDVAPATVLGLEAPEPDIMDRPPRPVSDRLITKRKLIYYIAMGSIIGAALLLLYNVLLKEGLEIARTTVFTSLVIAEIGLVLTMRSETKHFWELPRNRWLLPGLAIAILLQLIVIYTPLREVFDTVFLDARHWALSLIVPIAIILVDALRKSLKIKL
;
A
#
# COMPACT_ATOMS: atom_id res chain seq x y z
N MET A 1 -20.60 0.48 -50.44
CA MET A 1 -19.21 0.23 -49.98
C MET A 1 -18.75 1.35 -49.05
N THR A 2 -18.93 2.64 -49.40
CA THR A 2 -18.53 3.80 -48.56
C THR A 2 -19.21 3.75 -47.17
N ALA A 3 -20.51 3.47 -47.08
CA ALA A 3 -21.20 3.38 -45.78
C ALA A 3 -20.66 2.25 -44.88
N ILE A 4 -20.30 1.10 -45.47
CA ILE A 4 -19.70 -0.02 -44.72
C ILE A 4 -18.29 0.38 -44.26
N ALA A 5 -17.47 1.01 -45.12
CA ALA A 5 -16.16 1.48 -44.76
C ALA A 5 -16.20 2.52 -43.62
N LEU A 6 -17.13 3.48 -43.66
CA LEU A 6 -17.34 4.45 -42.58
C LEU A 6 -17.78 3.79 -41.25
N ALA A 7 -18.66 2.78 -41.35
CA ALA A 7 -19.09 2.05 -40.14
C ALA A 7 -17.94 1.30 -39.47
N VAL A 8 -17.10 0.63 -40.27
CA VAL A 8 -15.90 -0.07 -39.75
C VAL A 8 -14.89 0.94 -39.19
N ALA A 9 -14.58 2.03 -39.90
CA ALA A 9 -13.65 3.06 -39.47
C ALA A 9 -14.06 3.74 -38.14
N ALA A 10 -15.35 3.82 -37.84
CA ALA A 10 -15.86 4.53 -36.66
C ALA A 10 -15.78 3.73 -35.36
N ILE A 11 -15.53 2.42 -35.42
CA ILE A 11 -15.59 1.53 -34.25
C ILE A 11 -14.15 1.05 -33.90
N PRO A 12 -13.64 1.36 -32.68
CA PRO A 12 -12.34 0.84 -32.25
C PRO A 12 -12.49 -0.57 -31.67
N GLU A 13 -12.58 -1.61 -32.50
CA GLU A 13 -12.89 -3.00 -32.09
C GLU A 13 -11.83 -3.57 -31.15
N GLY A 14 -10.58 -3.15 -31.28
CA GLY A 14 -9.46 -3.60 -30.40
C GLY A 14 -9.52 -3.05 -28.98
N LEU A 15 -10.22 -1.94 -28.73
CA LEU A 15 -10.14 -1.22 -27.46
C LEU A 15 -10.55 -2.05 -26.22
N PRO A 16 -11.66 -2.82 -26.21
CA PRO A 16 -12.03 -3.63 -25.04
C PRO A 16 -10.98 -4.70 -24.71
N ALA A 17 -10.41 -5.35 -25.71
CA ALA A 17 -9.39 -6.39 -25.54
C ALA A 17 -8.09 -5.77 -24.98
N ILE A 18 -7.64 -4.65 -25.54
CA ILE A 18 -6.43 -3.93 -25.11
C ILE A 18 -6.60 -3.42 -23.67
N ALA A 19 -7.74 -2.80 -23.35
CA ALA A 19 -8.03 -2.32 -22.00
C ALA A 19 -7.99 -3.45 -20.98
N THR A 20 -8.61 -4.59 -21.29
CA THR A 20 -8.61 -5.78 -20.42
C THR A 20 -7.20 -6.33 -20.23
N ALA A 21 -6.40 -6.40 -21.30
CA ALA A 21 -5.02 -6.85 -21.24
C ALA A 21 -4.16 -5.94 -20.35
N ILE A 22 -4.29 -4.62 -20.46
CA ILE A 22 -3.57 -3.65 -19.62
C ILE A 22 -3.94 -3.82 -18.14
N LEU A 23 -5.24 -3.95 -17.84
CA LEU A 23 -5.71 -4.18 -16.46
C LEU A 23 -5.20 -5.52 -15.91
N ALA A 24 -5.18 -6.58 -16.71
CA ALA A 24 -4.67 -7.89 -16.30
C ALA A 24 -3.15 -7.85 -16.02
N ILE A 25 -2.37 -7.21 -16.89
CA ILE A 25 -0.93 -7.01 -16.68
C ILE A 25 -0.68 -6.15 -15.43
N GLY A 26 -1.50 -5.13 -15.21
CA GLY A 26 -1.45 -4.31 -14.01
C GLY A 26 -1.73 -5.11 -12.74
N ALA A 27 -2.79 -5.91 -12.73
CA ALA A 27 -3.11 -6.81 -11.63
C ALA A 27 -1.97 -7.81 -11.34
N TYR A 28 -1.35 -8.37 -12.39
CA TYR A 28 -0.18 -9.23 -12.25
C TYR A 28 1.04 -8.51 -11.62
N ARG A 29 1.30 -7.26 -12.02
CA ARG A 29 2.37 -6.43 -11.40
C ARG A 29 2.08 -6.15 -9.93
N MET A 30 0.82 -5.86 -9.58
CA MET A 30 0.39 -5.67 -8.20
C MET A 30 0.58 -6.95 -7.38
N ALA A 31 0.19 -8.11 -7.91
CA ALA A 31 0.36 -9.40 -7.25
C ALA A 31 1.84 -9.73 -6.98
N LYS A 32 2.74 -9.42 -7.91
CA LYS A 32 4.21 -9.53 -7.69
C LYS A 32 4.73 -8.63 -6.57
N LYS A 33 3.99 -7.59 -6.21
CA LYS A 33 4.28 -6.67 -5.10
C LYS A 33 3.39 -6.96 -3.88
N ASN A 34 2.95 -8.19 -3.72
CA ASN A 34 2.12 -8.66 -2.61
C ASN A 34 0.70 -8.04 -2.53
N ALA A 35 0.23 -7.36 -3.56
CA ALA A 35 -1.14 -6.84 -3.63
C ALA A 35 -1.97 -7.67 -4.62
N LEU A 36 -2.70 -8.65 -4.11
CA LEU A 36 -3.55 -9.53 -4.92
C LEU A 36 -4.88 -8.85 -5.25
N VAL A 37 -5.12 -8.59 -6.53
CA VAL A 37 -6.36 -7.99 -7.03
C VAL A 37 -7.40 -9.08 -7.28
N ARG A 38 -8.55 -8.98 -6.65
CA ARG A 38 -9.68 -9.92 -6.83
C ARG A 38 -10.67 -9.48 -7.92
N LYS A 39 -10.77 -8.16 -8.17
CA LYS A 39 -11.65 -7.58 -9.20
C LYS A 39 -10.86 -6.61 -10.05
N LEU A 40 -10.79 -6.83 -11.36
CA LEU A 40 -10.01 -5.98 -12.28
C LEU A 40 -10.43 -4.50 -12.25
N SER A 41 -11.72 -4.21 -12.03
CA SER A 41 -12.19 -2.83 -11.88
C SER A 41 -11.60 -2.09 -10.68
N ALA A 42 -11.12 -2.81 -9.65
CA ALA A 42 -10.47 -2.21 -8.50
C ALA A 42 -9.13 -1.56 -8.87
N VAL A 43 -8.44 -2.06 -9.88
CA VAL A 43 -7.15 -1.52 -10.35
C VAL A 43 -7.26 -0.05 -10.76
N GLU A 44 -8.31 0.28 -11.51
CA GLU A 44 -8.56 1.66 -11.93
C GLU A 44 -8.99 2.55 -10.76
N THR A 45 -9.91 2.04 -9.92
CA THR A 45 -10.42 2.77 -8.74
C THR A 45 -9.31 3.07 -7.75
N LEU A 46 -8.38 2.12 -7.54
CA LEU A 46 -7.25 2.26 -6.62
C LEU A 46 -6.37 3.49 -6.93
N GLY A 47 -6.11 3.75 -8.23
CA GLY A 47 -5.36 4.92 -8.67
C GLY A 47 -6.02 6.28 -8.35
N SER A 48 -7.31 6.28 -8.01
CA SER A 48 -8.08 7.47 -7.64
C SER A 48 -8.32 7.63 -6.14
N VAL A 49 -7.83 6.69 -5.31
CA VAL A 49 -7.94 6.76 -3.85
C VAL A 49 -7.28 8.03 -3.33
N ASN A 50 -7.99 8.75 -2.48
CA ASN A 50 -7.53 9.98 -1.84
C ASN A 50 -7.60 9.94 -0.31
N VAL A 51 -8.24 8.90 0.26
CA VAL A 51 -8.24 8.62 1.70
C VAL A 51 -7.98 7.14 1.93
N ILE A 52 -7.05 6.83 2.82
CA ILE A 52 -6.81 5.47 3.33
C ILE A 52 -7.23 5.45 4.80
N CYS A 53 -8.30 4.73 5.13
CA CYS A 53 -8.66 4.41 6.50
C CYS A 53 -8.02 3.06 6.83
N THR A 54 -7.08 3.03 7.75
CA THR A 54 -6.30 1.84 8.05
C THR A 54 -6.46 1.40 9.50
N ASP A 55 -6.66 0.10 9.71
CA ASP A 55 -6.54 -0.47 11.03
C ASP A 55 -5.09 -0.39 11.53
N LYS A 56 -4.89 -0.29 12.83
CA LYS A 56 -3.57 -0.27 13.45
C LYS A 56 -2.97 -1.67 13.50
N THR A 57 -3.69 -2.60 14.17
CA THR A 57 -3.15 -3.90 14.57
C THR A 57 -2.96 -4.83 13.37
N GLY A 58 -1.76 -5.35 13.21
CA GLY A 58 -1.46 -6.29 12.13
C GLY A 58 -1.30 -5.67 10.74
N THR A 59 -1.66 -4.39 10.55
CA THR A 59 -1.51 -3.65 9.29
C THR A 59 -0.42 -2.57 9.37
N ILE A 60 -0.61 -1.59 10.26
CA ILE A 60 0.41 -0.58 10.58
C ILE A 60 1.50 -1.20 11.46
N THR A 61 1.09 -1.99 12.45
CA THR A 61 1.97 -2.64 13.41
C THR A 61 2.17 -4.11 13.07
N LYS A 62 3.17 -4.72 13.70
CA LYS A 62 3.46 -6.16 13.52
C LYS A 62 2.32 -7.06 14.05
N GLY A 63 1.49 -6.54 15.00
CA GLY A 63 0.47 -7.29 15.70
C GLY A 63 1.07 -8.29 16.69
N GLU A 64 2.29 -8.01 17.15
CA GLU A 64 3.04 -8.82 18.12
C GLU A 64 3.63 -7.88 19.16
N MET A 65 3.35 -8.16 20.43
CA MET A 65 3.91 -7.39 21.53
C MET A 65 5.42 -7.61 21.60
N THR A 66 6.17 -6.53 21.76
CA THR A 66 7.62 -6.54 21.84
C THR A 66 8.08 -5.70 23.02
N LEU A 67 9.02 -6.22 23.82
CA LEU A 67 9.71 -5.45 24.84
C LEU A 67 10.64 -4.43 24.18
N LYS A 68 10.47 -3.14 24.49
CA LYS A 68 11.26 -2.05 23.91
C LYS A 68 12.07 -1.28 24.91
N GLN A 69 11.64 -1.23 26.17
CA GLN A 69 12.37 -0.51 27.20
C GLN A 69 12.31 -1.25 28.52
N ILE A 70 13.41 -1.28 29.24
CA ILE A 70 13.53 -1.70 30.64
C ILE A 70 14.00 -0.49 31.43
N SER A 71 13.24 -0.08 32.45
CA SER A 71 13.57 1.09 33.26
C SER A 71 13.59 0.73 34.74
N PHE A 72 14.77 0.92 35.35
CA PHE A 72 14.95 0.96 36.79
C PHE A 72 14.80 2.42 37.26
N ILE A 73 14.84 2.67 38.55
CA ILE A 73 14.75 4.03 39.10
C ILE A 73 15.95 4.91 38.72
N ASP A 74 17.11 4.33 38.50
CA ASP A 74 18.41 4.97 38.31
C ASP A 74 19.09 4.65 36.97
N SER A 75 18.47 3.83 36.14
CA SER A 75 19.00 3.42 34.85
C SER A 75 17.90 2.95 33.91
N SER A 76 18.11 3.12 32.60
CA SER A 76 17.19 2.62 31.61
C SER A 76 17.89 2.03 30.40
N TYR A 77 17.25 1.07 29.74
CA TYR A 77 17.77 0.34 28.60
C TYR A 77 16.76 0.27 27.50
N MET A 78 17.18 0.54 26.27
CA MET A 78 16.42 0.28 25.07
C MET A 78 16.73 -1.12 24.52
N ILE A 79 15.71 -1.81 24.06
CA ILE A 79 15.85 -3.08 23.35
C ILE A 79 15.81 -2.78 21.86
N GLU A 80 16.95 -2.88 21.21
CA GLU A 80 17.10 -2.70 19.78
C GLU A 80 17.11 -4.07 19.09
N GLU A 81 16.30 -4.21 18.07
CA GLU A 81 16.21 -5.41 17.25
C GLU A 81 16.65 -5.06 15.82
N ASP A 82 17.80 -5.59 15.40
CA ASP A 82 18.21 -5.65 14.00
C ASP A 82 17.79 -7.02 13.42
N LYS A 83 17.79 -7.16 12.11
CA LYS A 83 17.31 -8.36 11.38
C LYS A 83 17.79 -9.70 11.92
N THR A 84 18.92 -9.73 12.63
CA THR A 84 19.57 -10.95 13.13
C THR A 84 19.85 -10.97 14.62
N LYS A 85 19.87 -9.84 15.29
CA LYS A 85 20.25 -9.74 16.71
C LYS A 85 19.37 -8.77 17.47
N ILE A 86 19.14 -9.10 18.74
CA ILE A 86 18.63 -8.16 19.74
C ILE A 86 19.81 -7.71 20.61
N SER A 87 19.88 -6.43 20.90
CA SER A 87 20.86 -5.82 21.80
C SER A 87 20.15 -4.97 22.85
N VAL A 88 20.78 -4.86 24.00
CA VAL A 88 20.33 -4.00 25.11
C VAL A 88 21.29 -2.83 25.18
N VAL A 89 20.77 -1.63 24.95
CA VAL A 89 21.58 -0.39 24.89
C VAL A 89 21.18 0.51 26.06
N PRO A 90 22.12 0.95 26.92
CA PRO A 90 21.81 1.93 27.96
C PRO A 90 21.31 3.24 27.34
N SER A 91 20.19 3.77 27.82
CA SER A 91 19.60 5.00 27.29
C SER A 91 20.21 6.27 27.90
N ASP A 92 20.77 6.16 29.11
CA ASP A 92 21.25 7.29 29.91
C ASP A 92 22.78 7.28 30.15
N GLY A 93 23.51 6.39 29.47
CA GLY A 93 24.95 6.26 29.57
C GLY A 93 25.46 5.70 30.91
N ASN A 94 24.58 5.25 31.79
CA ASN A 94 24.87 4.82 33.14
C ASN A 94 24.36 3.38 33.38
N PRO A 95 25.02 2.33 32.82
CA PRO A 95 24.54 0.97 32.89
C PRO A 95 24.57 0.39 34.32
N ASN A 96 23.53 -0.35 34.67
CA ASN A 96 23.44 -1.18 35.88
C ASN A 96 23.32 -2.65 35.48
N GLU A 97 24.41 -3.26 35.07
CA GLU A 97 24.43 -4.62 34.52
C GLU A 97 23.96 -5.67 35.54
N GLY A 98 24.25 -5.47 36.84
CA GLY A 98 23.87 -6.41 37.89
C GLY A 98 22.34 -6.52 38.05
N ASN A 99 21.66 -5.40 38.12
CA ASN A 99 20.19 -5.38 38.22
C ASN A 99 19.54 -5.88 36.95
N LEU A 100 20.09 -5.56 35.77
CA LEU A 100 19.60 -6.07 34.50
C LEU A 100 19.75 -7.60 34.44
N GLU A 101 20.91 -8.16 34.78
CA GLU A 101 21.13 -9.61 34.76
C GLU A 101 20.22 -10.33 35.78
N PHE A 102 19.99 -9.76 36.95
CA PHE A 102 19.06 -10.29 37.93
C PHE A 102 17.64 -10.30 37.39
N LEU A 103 17.16 -9.20 36.81
CA LEU A 103 15.84 -9.13 36.15
C LEU A 103 15.68 -10.20 35.08
N LEU A 104 16.65 -10.30 34.15
CA LEU A 104 16.61 -11.30 33.09
C LEU A 104 16.59 -12.72 33.62
N SER A 105 17.27 -12.99 34.75
CA SER A 105 17.37 -14.32 35.37
C SER A 105 16.05 -14.79 35.99
N ILE A 106 15.27 -13.87 36.57
CA ILE A 106 14.03 -14.23 37.27
C ILE A 106 12.80 -14.30 36.34
N ILE A 107 12.87 -13.71 35.14
CA ILE A 107 11.75 -13.69 34.19
C ILE A 107 11.37 -15.10 33.71
N PRO A 108 12.27 -15.96 33.20
CA PRO A 108 11.87 -17.26 32.66
C PRO A 108 11.20 -18.19 33.67
N PRO A 109 11.68 -18.33 34.93
CA PRO A 109 10.98 -19.13 35.93
C PRO A 109 9.65 -18.51 36.33
N HIS A 110 9.55 -17.17 36.43
CA HIS A 110 8.34 -16.45 36.81
C HIS A 110 7.24 -16.56 35.75
N VAL A 111 7.56 -16.41 34.48
CA VAL A 111 6.61 -16.55 33.37
C VAL A 111 6.05 -17.98 33.35
N GLY A 112 6.90 -18.98 33.58
CA GLY A 112 6.46 -20.38 33.69
C GLY A 112 5.75 -20.87 32.43
N ASP A 113 4.50 -21.32 32.63
CA ASP A 113 3.65 -21.82 31.53
C ASP A 113 2.70 -20.79 30.93
N ASP A 114 2.64 -19.56 31.47
CA ASP A 114 1.76 -18.51 30.94
C ASP A 114 2.15 -18.07 29.53
N ALA A 115 3.43 -18.24 29.19
CA ALA A 115 3.90 -18.08 27.81
C ALA A 115 4.98 -19.10 27.47
N GLN A 116 4.92 -19.63 26.26
CA GLN A 116 5.86 -20.64 25.76
C GLN A 116 6.39 -20.22 24.38
N ILE A 117 7.67 -20.51 24.16
CA ILE A 117 8.32 -20.33 22.86
C ILE A 117 8.37 -21.70 22.19
N VAL A 118 7.66 -21.82 21.07
CA VAL A 118 7.58 -23.08 20.30
C VAL A 118 8.27 -22.84 18.95
N ASN A 119 9.11 -23.78 18.54
CA ASN A 119 9.68 -23.78 17.21
C ASN A 119 8.82 -24.66 16.29
N ASP A 120 8.10 -24.05 15.37
CA ASP A 120 7.27 -24.72 14.37
C ASP A 120 7.84 -24.51 12.98
N ASN A 121 8.34 -25.58 12.36
CA ASN A 121 8.92 -25.56 11.01
C ASN A 121 10.00 -24.50 10.79
N GLY A 122 10.85 -24.24 11.81
CA GLY A 122 11.92 -23.24 11.75
C GLY A 122 11.45 -21.79 12.05
N ARG A 123 10.18 -21.61 12.40
CA ARG A 123 9.63 -20.34 12.90
C ARG A 123 9.44 -20.41 14.40
N THR A 124 9.94 -19.40 15.09
CA THR A 124 9.71 -19.24 16.54
C THR A 124 8.33 -18.62 16.74
N ILE A 125 7.43 -19.36 17.37
CA ILE A 125 6.06 -18.92 17.68
C ILE A 125 5.93 -18.75 19.20
N LEU A 126 5.35 -17.64 19.60
CA LEU A 126 4.98 -17.38 20.99
C LEU A 126 3.54 -17.84 21.24
N LYS A 127 3.33 -18.70 22.25
CA LYS A 127 2.01 -19.12 22.70
C LYS A 127 1.76 -18.64 24.13
N GLY A 128 0.53 -18.23 24.44
CA GLY A 128 0.10 -17.80 25.76
C GLY A 128 -0.06 -16.28 25.90
N SER A 129 0.22 -15.74 27.06
CA SER A 129 0.06 -14.32 27.37
C SER A 129 0.95 -13.44 26.47
N PRO A 130 0.38 -12.47 25.71
CA PRO A 130 1.18 -11.62 24.83
C PRO A 130 2.18 -10.72 25.57
N THR A 131 1.85 -10.28 26.78
CA THR A 131 2.69 -9.36 27.56
C THR A 131 3.90 -10.08 28.15
N GLU A 132 3.67 -11.18 28.87
CA GLU A 132 4.74 -12.00 29.45
C GLU A 132 5.54 -12.69 28.37
N GLY A 133 4.88 -13.10 27.30
CA GLY A 133 5.53 -13.65 26.14
C GLY A 133 6.49 -12.69 25.44
N ALA A 134 6.15 -11.40 25.34
CA ALA A 134 7.03 -10.40 24.80
C ALA A 134 8.35 -10.27 25.60
N VAL A 135 8.21 -10.32 26.94
CA VAL A 135 9.37 -10.25 27.84
C VAL A 135 10.20 -11.53 27.74
N LEU A 136 9.57 -12.70 27.79
CA LEU A 136 10.24 -13.99 27.64
C LEU A 136 10.97 -14.11 26.28
N TYR A 137 10.33 -13.64 25.21
CA TYR A 137 10.92 -13.66 23.86
C TYR A 137 12.16 -12.77 23.77
N ALA A 138 12.16 -11.59 24.40
CA ALA A 138 13.33 -10.74 24.46
C ALA A 138 14.49 -11.45 25.17
N VAL A 139 14.21 -12.10 26.32
CA VAL A 139 15.23 -12.90 27.05
C VAL A 139 15.73 -14.07 26.19
N TYR A 140 14.85 -14.77 25.51
CA TYR A 140 15.21 -15.86 24.61
C TYR A 140 16.16 -15.41 23.48
N LYS A 141 15.89 -14.28 22.88
CA LYS A 141 16.75 -13.71 21.82
C LYS A 141 18.09 -13.21 22.34
N LEU A 142 18.13 -12.69 23.57
CA LEU A 142 19.36 -12.17 24.19
C LEU A 142 20.28 -13.28 24.70
N LYS A 143 19.72 -14.30 25.32
CA LYS A 143 20.47 -15.29 26.10
C LYS A 143 20.43 -16.71 25.51
N GLY A 144 19.44 -17.01 24.69
CA GLY A 144 19.23 -18.33 24.07
C GLY A 144 18.42 -19.32 24.93
N PRO A 145 17.95 -20.43 24.32
CA PRO A 145 17.08 -21.40 24.98
C PRO A 145 17.77 -22.14 26.14
N GLY A 146 19.02 -22.55 25.97
CA GLY A 146 19.76 -23.27 27.00
C GLY A 146 19.91 -22.48 28.31
N TRP A 147 20.10 -21.16 28.21
CA TRP A 147 20.18 -20.28 29.36
C TRP A 147 18.82 -20.17 30.09
N ILE A 148 17.72 -20.11 29.35
CA ILE A 148 16.35 -20.11 29.93
C ILE A 148 16.10 -21.40 30.72
N ASP A 149 16.45 -22.55 30.14
CA ASP A 149 16.26 -23.85 30.80
C ASP A 149 17.12 -23.99 32.06
N GLU A 150 18.33 -23.42 32.03
CA GLU A 150 19.19 -23.37 33.22
C GLU A 150 18.58 -22.51 34.32
N ARG A 151 18.06 -21.31 34.00
CA ARG A 151 17.40 -20.44 35.00
C ARG A 151 16.14 -21.08 35.58
N LYS A 152 15.32 -21.72 34.77
CA LYS A 152 14.15 -22.48 35.28
C LYS A 152 14.56 -23.58 36.25
N ARG A 153 15.71 -24.22 36.07
CA ARG A 153 16.24 -25.23 37.00
C ARG A 153 16.84 -24.62 38.28
N GLN A 154 17.48 -23.46 38.19
CA GLN A 154 18.06 -22.76 39.35
C GLN A 154 17.01 -22.11 40.24
N TYR A 155 15.87 -21.75 39.68
CA TYR A 155 14.76 -21.11 40.37
C TYR A 155 13.49 -22.00 40.33
N PRO A 156 13.48 -23.16 40.97
CA PRO A 156 12.33 -24.07 40.94
C PRO A 156 11.11 -23.41 41.59
N VAL A 157 9.99 -23.54 40.92
CA VAL A 157 8.69 -22.98 41.38
C VAL A 157 8.13 -23.82 42.50
N VAL A 158 7.75 -23.21 43.61
CA VAL A 158 7.07 -23.82 44.73
C VAL A 158 5.55 -23.59 44.60
N LYS A 159 5.14 -22.36 44.33
CA LYS A 159 3.71 -22.00 44.23
C LYS A 159 3.52 -20.85 43.25
N VAL A 160 2.38 -20.83 42.56
CA VAL A 160 1.97 -19.75 41.67
C VAL A 160 0.64 -19.17 42.12
N TYR A 161 0.58 -17.86 42.26
CA TYR A 161 -0.65 -17.07 42.40
C TYR A 161 -0.96 -16.49 41.06
N PRO A 162 -1.92 -17.04 40.29
CA PRO A 162 -2.19 -16.65 38.90
C PRO A 162 -2.61 -15.19 38.79
N PHE A 163 -2.50 -14.63 37.58
CA PHE A 163 -2.99 -13.28 37.32
C PHE A 163 -4.48 -13.15 37.62
N ASP A 164 -4.82 -12.17 38.45
CA ASP A 164 -6.18 -11.81 38.75
C ASP A 164 -6.52 -10.38 38.31
N ARG A 165 -7.70 -10.19 37.73
CA ARG A 165 -8.12 -8.89 37.16
C ARG A 165 -8.37 -7.82 38.22
N PHE A 166 -8.71 -8.19 39.43
CA PHE A 166 -8.95 -7.27 40.55
C PHE A 166 -7.61 -6.87 41.18
N ARG A 167 -6.71 -7.82 41.41
CA ARG A 167 -5.36 -7.59 41.90
C ARG A 167 -4.45 -6.96 40.83
N LYS A 168 -4.69 -7.22 39.55
CA LYS A 168 -3.88 -6.80 38.38
C LYS A 168 -2.43 -7.23 38.47
N MET A 169 -2.13 -8.32 39.14
CA MET A 169 -0.79 -8.87 39.28
C MET A 169 -0.83 -10.39 39.33
N LYS A 170 0.34 -10.98 39.13
CA LYS A 170 0.67 -12.40 39.28
C LYS A 170 1.89 -12.51 40.17
N SER A 171 1.97 -13.58 41.00
CA SER A 171 3.15 -13.87 41.79
C SER A 171 3.55 -15.33 41.69
N SER A 172 4.85 -15.61 41.77
CA SER A 172 5.39 -16.96 41.86
C SER A 172 6.42 -17.04 42.96
N VAL A 173 6.40 -18.13 43.70
CA VAL A 173 7.33 -18.40 44.81
C VAL A 173 8.34 -19.44 44.34
N HIS A 174 9.61 -19.13 44.53
CA HIS A 174 10.74 -19.97 44.13
C HIS A 174 11.62 -20.28 45.35
N ILE A 175 12.27 -21.44 45.36
CA ILE A 175 13.22 -21.80 46.41
C ILE A 175 14.64 -21.69 45.89
N ILE A 176 15.51 -20.97 46.64
CA ILE A 176 16.90 -20.75 46.28
C ILE A 176 17.75 -20.81 47.56
N ASP A 177 18.66 -21.75 47.64
CA ASP A 177 19.58 -21.95 48.78
C ASP A 177 18.84 -21.96 50.16
N GLY A 178 17.67 -22.57 50.20
CA GLY A 178 16.85 -22.68 51.42
C GLY A 178 16.08 -21.43 51.81
N LYS A 179 16.07 -20.37 51.00
CA LYS A 179 15.27 -19.17 51.12
C LYS A 179 14.19 -19.14 50.01
N TYR A 180 13.14 -18.38 50.23
CA TYR A 180 12.07 -18.23 49.25
C TYR A 180 12.14 -16.87 48.57
N LEU A 181 12.17 -16.88 47.27
CA LEU A 181 12.07 -15.69 46.44
C LEU A 181 10.66 -15.60 45.86
N VAL A 182 9.93 -14.58 46.24
CA VAL A 182 8.68 -14.20 45.60
C VAL A 182 8.99 -13.24 44.44
N ILE A 183 8.48 -13.52 43.26
CA ILE A 183 8.55 -12.64 42.09
C ILE A 183 7.13 -12.23 41.76
N THR A 184 6.89 -10.93 41.64
CA THR A 184 5.56 -10.36 41.35
C THR A 184 5.66 -9.49 40.10
N SER A 185 4.71 -9.68 39.16
CA SER A 185 4.59 -8.87 37.97
C SER A 185 3.16 -8.44 37.67
N GLY A 186 2.96 -7.30 37.03
CA GLY A 186 1.63 -6.79 36.70
C GLY A 186 1.56 -5.29 36.48
N ALA A 187 0.44 -4.67 36.89
CA ALA A 187 0.25 -3.24 36.78
C ALA A 187 1.23 -2.47 37.70
N PRO A 188 2.10 -1.62 37.15
CA PRO A 188 3.19 -1.05 37.94
C PRO A 188 2.71 -0.10 39.03
N ASP A 189 1.58 0.59 38.86
CA ASP A 189 0.93 1.42 39.89
C ASP A 189 0.48 0.60 41.08
N VAL A 190 -0.07 -0.59 40.86
CA VAL A 190 -0.52 -1.48 41.91
C VAL A 190 0.68 -2.14 42.63
N ILE A 191 1.67 -2.62 41.90
CA ILE A 191 2.89 -3.20 42.47
C ILE A 191 3.62 -2.16 43.32
N LEU A 192 3.74 -0.92 42.81
CA LEU A 192 4.36 0.18 43.55
C LEU A 192 3.61 0.45 44.88
N SER A 193 2.27 0.37 44.91
CA SER A 193 1.50 0.56 46.13
C SER A 193 1.72 -0.53 47.21
N ARG A 194 2.20 -1.71 46.79
CA ARG A 194 2.52 -2.84 47.69
C ARG A 194 4.03 -2.96 47.96
N SER A 195 4.82 -2.04 47.44
CA SER A 195 6.30 -2.03 47.61
C SER A 195 6.70 -1.06 48.70
N THR A 196 7.60 -1.49 49.58
CA THR A 196 8.19 -0.68 50.65
C THR A 196 9.61 -0.24 50.32
N ARG A 197 10.25 -0.92 49.39
CA ARG A 197 11.62 -0.67 48.93
C ARG A 197 11.70 -0.65 47.41
N VAL A 198 12.76 -0.05 46.90
CA VAL A 198 13.10 -0.08 45.49
C VAL A 198 14.54 -0.55 45.33
N LEU A 199 14.79 -1.33 44.29
CA LEU A 199 16.14 -1.77 43.92
C LEU A 199 16.86 -0.65 43.16
N THR A 200 17.97 -0.19 43.72
CA THR A 200 18.89 0.78 43.12
C THR A 200 20.20 0.10 42.76
N ARG A 201 21.12 0.84 42.17
CA ARG A 201 22.49 0.37 41.89
C ARG A 201 23.24 -0.03 43.18
N ASP A 202 23.03 0.71 44.27
CA ASP A 202 23.70 0.53 45.52
C ASP A 202 22.99 -0.45 46.48
N GLY A 203 21.95 -1.08 46.01
CA GLY A 203 21.12 -2.03 46.75
C GLY A 203 19.68 -1.56 46.99
N GLU A 204 19.01 -2.17 47.94
CA GLU A 204 17.62 -1.86 48.28
C GLU A 204 17.49 -0.61 49.15
N VAL A 205 16.68 0.34 48.71
CA VAL A 205 16.43 1.62 49.41
C VAL A 205 14.94 1.70 49.76
N VAL A 206 14.61 2.23 50.94
CA VAL A 206 13.24 2.46 51.37
C VAL A 206 12.57 3.51 50.49
N ILE A 207 11.33 3.25 50.07
CA ILE A 207 10.57 4.20 49.24
C ILE A 207 10.05 5.31 50.15
N ASP A 208 10.67 6.48 50.02
CA ASP A 208 10.16 7.73 50.58
C ASP A 208 9.25 8.46 49.58
N LYS A 209 8.79 9.64 49.93
CA LYS A 209 7.87 10.43 49.12
C LYS A 209 8.53 10.88 47.77
N ASP A 210 9.79 11.16 47.77
CA ASP A 210 10.52 11.61 46.58
C ASP A 210 10.79 10.45 45.63
N THR A 211 11.18 9.30 46.16
CA THR A 211 11.35 8.05 45.43
C THR A 211 10.02 7.59 44.82
N TRP A 212 8.92 7.69 45.59
CA TRP A 212 7.59 7.39 45.09
C TRP A 212 7.22 8.26 43.89
N ASN A 213 7.42 9.57 43.99
CA ASN A 213 7.13 10.50 42.91
C ASN A 213 7.98 10.23 41.66
N LYS A 214 9.27 9.90 41.83
CA LYS A 214 10.14 9.53 40.70
C LYS A 214 9.65 8.29 39.99
N LEU A 215 9.28 7.24 40.70
CA LEU A 215 8.77 5.99 40.14
C LEU A 215 7.44 6.22 39.42
N ARG A 216 6.56 7.03 39.98
CA ARG A 216 5.29 7.39 39.35
C ARG A 216 5.52 8.17 38.04
N LEU A 217 6.41 9.15 38.03
CA LEU A 217 6.77 9.89 36.82
C LEU A 217 7.37 8.98 35.75
N LEU A 218 8.18 8.01 36.14
CA LEU A 218 8.74 7.00 35.22
C LEU A 218 7.64 6.15 34.57
N ILE A 219 6.66 5.69 35.36
CA ILE A 219 5.51 4.92 34.88
C ILE A 219 4.67 5.76 33.89
N ASP A 220 4.39 7.02 34.24
CA ASP A 220 3.61 7.96 33.44
C ASP A 220 4.35 8.32 32.14
N GLU A 221 5.66 8.53 32.19
CA GLU A 221 6.50 8.78 31.00
C GLU A 221 6.43 7.62 30.00
N LEU A 222 6.63 6.38 30.47
CA LEU A 222 6.53 5.20 29.61
C LEU A 222 5.13 5.04 29.01
N GLY A 223 4.09 5.29 29.81
CA GLY A 223 2.70 5.30 29.35
C GLY A 223 2.44 6.36 28.29
N SER A 224 3.01 7.57 28.43
CA SER A 224 2.88 8.67 27.48
C SER A 224 3.56 8.39 26.14
N LYS A 225 4.63 7.56 26.14
CA LYS A 225 5.29 7.06 24.93
C LYS A 225 4.47 5.97 24.20
N GLY A 226 3.30 5.61 24.74
CA GLY A 226 2.40 4.59 24.18
C GLY A 226 2.79 3.17 24.53
N TYR A 227 3.71 2.98 25.45
CA TYR A 227 4.05 1.65 25.95
C TYR A 227 2.96 1.10 26.88
N ARG A 228 2.69 -0.17 26.73
CA ARG A 228 2.04 -0.94 27.79
C ARG A 228 3.07 -1.16 28.88
N THR A 229 2.86 -0.53 30.03
CA THR A 229 3.75 -0.63 31.18
C THR A 229 3.50 -1.90 31.96
N PHE A 230 4.57 -2.60 32.35
CA PHE A 230 4.53 -3.84 33.09
C PHE A 230 5.57 -3.78 34.21
N GLY A 231 5.10 -3.76 35.45
CA GLY A 231 5.95 -3.68 36.65
C GLY A 231 6.48 -5.05 37.05
N VAL A 232 7.69 -5.07 37.58
CA VAL A 232 8.31 -6.26 38.20
C VAL A 232 8.82 -5.88 39.58
N ALA A 233 8.54 -6.72 40.57
CA ALA A 233 9.04 -6.60 41.93
C ALA A 233 9.40 -7.99 42.48
N TYR A 234 10.14 -8.01 43.56
CA TYR A 234 10.48 -9.24 44.27
C TYR A 234 10.45 -9.07 45.79
N ARG A 235 10.45 -10.20 46.52
CA ARG A 235 10.60 -10.22 47.98
C ARG A 235 11.32 -11.49 48.40
N TRP A 236 12.27 -11.39 49.34
CA TRP A 236 12.90 -12.53 49.98
C TRP A 236 12.16 -12.88 51.29
N MET A 237 11.83 -14.16 51.45
CA MET A 237 11.18 -14.68 52.66
C MET A 237 12.03 -15.79 53.24
N SER A 238 12.17 -15.81 54.58
CA SER A 238 12.93 -16.87 55.29
C SER A 238 12.10 -18.16 55.40
N ASN A 239 10.78 -18.05 55.53
CA ASN A 239 9.84 -19.16 55.62
C ASN A 239 8.69 -18.94 54.64
N PHE A 240 8.17 -20.02 54.10
CA PHE A 240 6.97 -20.02 53.25
C PHE A 240 6.07 -21.19 53.62
N SER A 241 4.75 -20.99 53.66
CA SER A 241 3.73 -22.03 53.82
C SER A 241 2.77 -22.00 52.62
N ASP A 242 2.34 -23.17 52.18
CA ASP A 242 1.34 -23.29 51.12
C ASP A 242 -0.02 -22.69 51.49
N GLU A 243 -0.26 -22.44 52.79
CA GLU A 243 -1.48 -21.81 53.32
C GLU A 243 -1.48 -20.28 53.16
N TYR A 244 -0.31 -19.67 52.82
CA TYR A 244 -0.23 -18.22 52.67
C TYR A 244 -1.15 -17.73 51.54
N SER A 245 -1.94 -16.71 51.90
CA SER A 245 -2.78 -15.99 50.93
C SER A 245 -1.91 -15.14 49.97
N ASP A 246 -2.52 -14.73 48.89
CA ASP A 246 -1.89 -13.78 47.95
C ASP A 246 -1.56 -12.44 48.64
N GLU A 247 -2.40 -11.93 49.54
CA GLU A 247 -2.14 -10.71 50.29
C GLU A 247 -0.90 -10.78 51.20
N GLU A 248 -0.64 -11.93 51.80
CA GLU A 248 0.54 -12.15 52.67
C GLU A 248 1.83 -12.20 51.85
N VAL A 249 1.75 -12.72 50.66
CA VAL A 249 2.90 -12.88 49.76
C VAL A 249 3.19 -11.60 48.94
N GLU A 250 2.15 -10.88 48.54
CA GLU A 250 2.22 -9.71 47.65
C GLU A 250 2.32 -8.36 48.40
N ASN A 251 2.89 -8.37 49.59
CA ASN A 251 3.16 -7.18 50.42
C ASN A 251 4.67 -7.03 50.70
N GLU A 252 5.07 -5.84 51.13
CA GLU A 252 6.47 -5.49 51.44
C GLU A 252 7.44 -5.83 50.30
N LEU A 253 6.98 -5.61 49.07
CA LEU A 253 7.75 -5.89 47.89
C LEU A 253 8.93 -4.90 47.71
N VAL A 254 9.97 -5.36 47.04
CA VAL A 254 11.05 -4.50 46.49
C VAL A 254 10.70 -4.22 45.05
N PHE A 255 10.33 -2.99 44.73
CA PHE A 255 10.06 -2.56 43.38
C PHE A 255 11.34 -2.62 42.55
N MET A 256 11.33 -3.31 41.43
CA MET A 256 12.54 -3.55 40.65
C MET A 256 12.60 -2.70 39.39
N ALA A 257 11.67 -2.91 38.47
CA ALA A 257 11.70 -2.28 37.18
C ALA A 257 10.29 -2.08 36.57
N VAL A 258 10.21 -1.16 35.63
CA VAL A 258 9.08 -1.01 34.71
C VAL A 258 9.51 -1.38 33.31
N LEU A 259 8.78 -2.29 32.69
CA LEU A 259 9.01 -2.76 31.33
C LEU A 259 8.04 -2.06 30.38
N GLY A 260 8.56 -1.48 29.32
CA GLY A 260 7.80 -0.83 28.25
C GLY A 260 7.61 -1.79 27.07
N ILE A 261 6.38 -2.24 26.87
CA ILE A 261 6.02 -3.22 25.85
C ILE A 261 5.09 -2.54 24.84
N ILE A 262 5.32 -2.75 23.55
CA ILE A 262 4.52 -2.16 22.49
C ILE A 262 4.37 -3.14 21.32
N ASP A 263 3.31 -3.01 20.57
CA ASP A 263 3.18 -3.56 19.24
C ASP A 263 3.79 -2.55 18.24
N PRO A 264 5.04 -2.76 17.77
CA PRO A 264 5.77 -1.75 17.02
C PRO A 264 5.24 -1.59 15.60
N PRO A 265 5.36 -0.38 15.01
CA PRO A 265 5.12 -0.20 13.58
C PRO A 265 5.98 -1.14 12.72
N ARG A 266 5.43 -1.60 11.60
CA ARG A 266 6.18 -2.36 10.60
C ARG A 266 7.20 -1.46 9.90
N GLU A 267 8.28 -2.07 9.43
CA GLU A 267 9.29 -1.36 8.63
C GLU A 267 8.65 -0.76 7.36
N GLY A 268 9.08 0.45 7.00
CA GLY A 268 8.63 1.14 5.80
C GLY A 268 7.28 1.86 5.92
N VAL A 269 6.50 1.66 6.98
CA VAL A 269 5.18 2.31 7.13
C VAL A 269 5.30 3.83 7.22
N ALA A 270 6.24 4.36 8.00
CA ALA A 270 6.44 5.80 8.11
C ALA A 270 6.81 6.43 6.75
N GLU A 271 7.70 5.80 5.98
CA GLU A 271 8.06 6.27 4.64
C GLU A 271 6.88 6.16 3.66
N ALA A 272 6.10 5.08 3.73
CA ALA A 272 4.90 4.92 2.92
C ALA A 272 3.85 6.01 3.21
N ILE A 273 3.66 6.38 4.49
CA ILE A 273 2.76 7.48 4.89
C ILE A 273 3.28 8.82 4.34
N LYS A 274 4.58 9.06 4.39
CA LYS A 274 5.19 10.26 3.82
C LYS A 274 4.97 10.34 2.31
N ILE A 275 5.16 9.23 1.59
CA ILE A 275 4.88 9.12 0.14
C ILE A 275 3.40 9.37 -0.13
N ALA A 276 2.49 8.74 0.63
CA ALA A 276 1.05 8.94 0.49
C ALA A 276 0.66 10.41 0.68
N ARG A 277 1.19 11.07 1.72
CA ARG A 277 0.97 12.50 1.98
C ARG A 277 1.47 13.38 0.84
N LYS A 278 2.68 13.13 0.32
CA LYS A 278 3.23 13.84 -0.84
C LYS A 278 2.34 13.67 -2.08
N ALA A 279 1.76 12.49 -2.23
CA ALA A 279 0.82 12.16 -3.30
C ALA A 279 -0.60 12.74 -3.09
N GLY A 280 -0.82 13.55 -2.05
CA GLY A 280 -2.11 14.15 -1.73
C GLY A 280 -3.14 13.14 -1.16
N ILE A 281 -2.67 12.01 -0.62
CA ILE A 281 -3.52 10.98 -0.03
C ILE A 281 -3.53 11.16 1.48
N LYS A 282 -4.73 11.30 2.04
CA LYS A 282 -4.94 11.36 3.49
C LYS A 282 -4.89 9.95 4.07
N VAL A 283 -4.10 9.78 5.13
CA VAL A 283 -4.08 8.53 5.91
C VAL A 283 -4.73 8.78 7.26
N VAL A 284 -5.70 7.95 7.61
CA VAL A 284 -6.45 8.00 8.86
C VAL A 284 -6.33 6.64 9.55
N MET A 285 -5.84 6.64 10.78
CA MET A 285 -5.75 5.44 11.58
C MET A 285 -7.05 5.22 12.36
N VAL A 286 -7.60 4.01 12.30
CA VAL A 286 -8.82 3.62 13.01
C VAL A 286 -8.49 2.40 13.87
N THR A 287 -8.63 2.51 15.19
CA THR A 287 -8.20 1.44 16.11
C THR A 287 -9.13 1.30 17.31
N GLY A 288 -9.23 0.09 17.85
CA GLY A 288 -9.87 -0.19 19.14
C GLY A 288 -9.04 0.22 20.36
N ASP A 289 -7.78 0.64 20.17
CA ASP A 289 -6.89 1.01 21.26
C ASP A 289 -7.28 2.31 21.96
N HIS A 290 -6.71 2.49 23.15
CA HIS A 290 -6.83 3.72 23.93
C HIS A 290 -6.23 4.92 23.18
N LYS A 291 -6.79 6.12 23.41
CA LYS A 291 -6.39 7.38 22.75
C LYS A 291 -4.88 7.65 22.87
N SER A 292 -4.30 7.45 24.06
CA SER A 292 -2.86 7.66 24.32
C SER A 292 -1.97 6.74 23.45
N THR A 293 -2.27 5.45 23.42
CA THR A 293 -1.54 4.47 22.61
C THR A 293 -1.69 4.75 21.13
N ALA A 294 -2.91 5.04 20.67
CA ALA A 294 -3.19 5.38 19.29
C ALA A 294 -2.43 6.65 18.85
N THR A 295 -2.42 7.68 19.72
CA THR A 295 -1.68 8.93 19.47
C THR A 295 -0.17 8.70 19.37
N ALA A 296 0.39 7.89 20.27
CA ALA A 296 1.82 7.57 20.27
C ALA A 296 2.23 6.83 18.98
N ILE A 297 1.50 5.79 18.60
CA ILE A 297 1.75 5.06 17.34
C ILE A 297 1.61 6.00 16.14
N ALA A 298 0.57 6.84 16.12
CA ALA A 298 0.35 7.81 15.05
C ALA A 298 1.54 8.79 14.90
N LYS A 299 2.11 9.27 16.00
CA LYS A 299 3.34 10.09 16.00
C LYS A 299 4.54 9.31 15.46
N MET A 300 4.75 8.06 15.87
CA MET A 300 5.86 7.21 15.42
C MET A 300 5.85 7.00 13.90
N ILE A 301 4.66 6.88 13.30
CA ILE A 301 4.51 6.68 11.86
C ILE A 301 4.40 7.99 11.07
N GLY A 302 4.51 9.14 11.73
CA GLY A 302 4.52 10.46 11.11
C GLY A 302 3.14 10.99 10.71
N LEU A 303 2.05 10.53 11.32
CA LEU A 303 0.75 11.20 11.22
C LEU A 303 0.78 12.53 12.01
N ASP A 304 0.19 13.57 11.44
CA ASP A 304 0.19 14.91 12.02
C ASP A 304 -0.89 15.05 13.11
N VAL A 305 -0.62 14.46 14.26
CA VAL A 305 -1.55 14.48 15.40
C VAL A 305 -1.55 15.82 16.16
N ASP A 306 -0.52 16.63 15.96
CA ASP A 306 -0.40 17.93 16.66
C ASP A 306 -1.32 18.99 16.02
N ASN A 307 -1.54 18.92 14.70
CA ASN A 307 -2.49 19.77 13.96
C ASN A 307 -3.79 19.04 13.60
N GLY A 308 -3.84 17.71 13.76
CA GLY A 308 -4.97 16.87 13.43
C GLY A 308 -5.82 16.51 14.65
N LEU A 309 -7.07 16.14 14.42
CA LEU A 309 -7.97 15.71 15.49
C LEU A 309 -7.79 14.21 15.78
N VAL A 310 -7.77 13.87 17.06
CA VAL A 310 -7.83 12.50 17.58
C VAL A 310 -9.16 12.34 18.33
N ILE A 311 -10.06 11.53 17.78
CA ILE A 311 -11.44 11.35 18.27
C ILE A 311 -11.58 9.96 18.90
N GLU A 312 -12.20 9.89 20.06
CA GLU A 312 -12.60 8.60 20.67
C GLU A 312 -13.97 8.14 20.18
N GLY A 313 -14.21 6.83 20.20
CA GLY A 313 -15.51 6.24 19.86
C GLY A 313 -16.67 6.86 20.62
N ARG A 314 -16.50 7.13 21.92
CA ARG A 314 -17.53 7.81 22.75
C ARG A 314 -17.86 9.23 22.28
N GLU A 315 -16.90 9.95 21.73
CA GLU A 315 -17.11 11.27 21.14
C GLU A 315 -17.86 11.12 19.80
N LEU A 316 -17.47 10.12 19.01
CA LEU A 316 -18.12 9.78 17.74
C LEU A 316 -19.58 9.34 17.93
N ASP A 317 -19.90 8.58 18.99
CA ASP A 317 -21.28 8.16 19.32
C ASP A 317 -22.23 9.35 19.54
N LYS A 318 -21.71 10.46 20.05
CA LYS A 318 -22.49 11.66 20.33
C LYS A 318 -22.67 12.59 19.14
N MET A 319 -21.88 12.39 18.07
CA MET A 319 -21.92 13.23 16.87
C MET A 319 -23.01 12.78 15.91
N SER A 320 -23.73 13.71 15.34
CA SER A 320 -24.57 13.48 14.16
C SER A 320 -23.69 13.26 12.90
N GLU A 321 -24.30 12.72 11.85
CA GLU A 321 -23.60 12.51 10.56
C GLU A 321 -23.10 13.82 9.95
N ASP A 322 -23.88 14.91 10.08
CA ASP A 322 -23.52 16.24 9.58
C ASP A 322 -22.35 16.85 10.36
N GLU A 323 -22.32 16.66 11.67
CA GLU A 323 -21.19 17.11 12.51
C GLU A 323 -19.93 16.36 12.16
N LEU A 324 -20.00 15.04 12.00
CA LEU A 324 -18.87 14.23 11.60
C LEU A 324 -18.32 14.68 10.24
N GLN A 325 -19.18 14.90 9.25
CA GLN A 325 -18.77 15.36 7.92
C GLN A 325 -18.06 16.71 7.94
N LYS A 326 -18.41 17.62 8.84
CA LYS A 326 -17.77 18.94 8.98
C LYS A 326 -16.33 18.87 9.47
N ILE A 327 -16.01 17.88 10.31
CA ILE A 327 -14.70 17.78 10.97
C ILE A 327 -13.81 16.69 10.37
N ILE A 328 -14.36 15.76 9.59
CA ILE A 328 -13.65 14.53 9.16
C ILE A 328 -12.37 14.82 8.38
N ASP A 329 -12.31 15.94 7.68
CA ASP A 329 -11.11 16.37 6.96
C ASP A 329 -9.93 16.70 7.90
N LYS A 330 -10.18 16.99 9.17
CA LYS A 330 -9.17 17.30 10.18
C LYS A 330 -8.78 16.06 11.00
N VAL A 331 -9.59 14.99 10.97
CA VAL A 331 -9.33 13.81 11.79
C VAL A 331 -8.20 12.99 11.21
N VAL A 332 -7.25 12.58 12.05
CA VAL A 332 -6.11 11.74 11.70
C VAL A 332 -6.16 10.38 12.43
N VAL A 333 -6.84 10.31 13.58
CA VAL A 333 -6.98 9.08 14.36
C VAL A 333 -8.38 8.97 14.93
N PHE A 334 -8.97 7.78 14.82
CA PHE A 334 -10.12 7.34 15.59
C PHE A 334 -9.68 6.24 16.56
N ALA A 335 -9.74 6.52 17.86
CA ALA A 335 -9.37 5.62 18.94
C ALA A 335 -10.61 4.97 19.56
N ARG A 336 -10.49 3.78 20.16
CA ARG A 336 -11.61 3.00 20.73
C ARG A 336 -12.80 2.87 19.76
N ALA A 337 -12.47 2.72 18.48
CA ALA A 337 -13.46 2.58 17.43
C ALA A 337 -14.06 1.17 17.42
N THR A 338 -15.39 1.10 17.29
CA THR A 338 -16.13 -0.14 17.06
C THR A 338 -16.26 -0.44 15.57
N PRO A 339 -16.72 -1.63 15.17
CA PRO A 339 -17.00 -1.94 13.76
C PRO A 339 -18.03 -0.99 13.13
N GLU A 340 -19.05 -0.57 13.87
CA GLU A 340 -20.06 0.39 13.44
C GLU A 340 -19.42 1.77 13.15
N HIS A 341 -18.46 2.17 13.98
CA HIS A 341 -17.70 3.40 13.76
C HIS A 341 -16.91 3.35 12.47
N LYS A 342 -16.27 2.22 12.14
CA LYS A 342 -15.54 2.03 10.88
C LYS A 342 -16.46 2.27 9.68
N LEU A 343 -17.68 1.74 9.71
CA LEU A 343 -18.68 1.95 8.67
C LEU A 343 -19.12 3.42 8.56
N ARG A 344 -19.36 4.11 9.70
CA ARG A 344 -19.73 5.52 9.74
C ARG A 344 -18.62 6.41 9.15
N ILE A 345 -17.37 6.15 9.50
CA ILE A 345 -16.21 6.89 9.02
C ILE A 345 -16.10 6.79 7.50
N VAL A 346 -16.22 5.57 6.94
CA VAL A 346 -16.19 5.36 5.49
C VAL A 346 -17.33 6.13 4.80
N LYS A 347 -18.57 6.05 5.33
CA LYS A 347 -19.71 6.77 4.79
C LYS A 347 -19.50 8.29 4.81
N ALA A 348 -18.97 8.83 5.90
CA ALA A 348 -18.74 10.27 6.05
C ALA A 348 -17.70 10.79 5.04
N PHE A 349 -16.59 10.07 4.82
CA PHE A 349 -15.63 10.42 3.77
C PHE A 349 -16.26 10.35 2.37
N LYS A 350 -17.03 9.30 2.07
CA LYS A 350 -17.70 9.17 0.77
C LYS A 350 -18.73 10.27 0.54
N ALA A 351 -19.50 10.68 1.55
CA ALA A 351 -20.44 11.80 1.47
C ALA A 351 -19.75 13.13 1.15
N ARG A 352 -18.48 13.29 1.57
CA ARG A 352 -17.62 14.43 1.21
C ARG A 352 -17.01 14.33 -0.18
N GLY A 353 -17.30 13.27 -0.94
CA GLY A 353 -16.81 13.06 -2.30
C GLY A 353 -15.42 12.41 -2.37
N TYR A 354 -14.92 11.82 -1.28
CA TYR A 354 -13.65 11.10 -1.27
C TYR A 354 -13.79 9.68 -1.81
N ARG A 355 -12.73 9.19 -2.46
CA ARG A 355 -12.53 7.77 -2.77
C ARG A 355 -11.76 7.12 -1.64
N VAL A 356 -12.40 6.21 -0.94
CA VAL A 356 -11.91 5.62 0.30
C VAL A 356 -11.38 4.21 0.07
N ALA A 357 -10.13 3.98 0.46
CA ALA A 357 -9.61 2.65 0.75
C ALA A 357 -9.77 2.36 2.24
N MET A 358 -10.31 1.20 2.59
CA MET A 358 -10.48 0.74 3.97
C MET A 358 -9.76 -0.58 4.16
N THR A 359 -8.94 -0.69 5.23
CA THR A 359 -8.30 -1.96 5.60
C THR A 359 -9.03 -2.64 6.74
N GLY A 360 -8.95 -3.97 6.77
CA GLY A 360 -9.48 -4.77 7.86
C GLY A 360 -9.03 -6.22 7.75
N ASP A 361 -9.09 -6.97 8.86
CA ASP A 361 -8.69 -8.37 8.95
C ASP A 361 -9.79 -9.26 9.53
N GLY A 362 -10.74 -8.69 10.26
CA GLY A 362 -11.80 -9.41 10.97
C GLY A 362 -13.12 -9.52 10.20
N VAL A 363 -13.96 -10.46 10.66
CA VAL A 363 -15.35 -10.61 10.20
C VAL A 363 -16.14 -9.30 10.43
N ASN A 364 -15.85 -8.61 11.51
CA ASN A 364 -16.49 -7.36 11.90
C ASN A 364 -16.17 -6.18 10.98
N ASP A 365 -15.09 -6.27 10.21
CA ASP A 365 -14.67 -5.24 9.25
C ASP A 365 -15.38 -5.37 7.90
N ALA A 366 -15.95 -6.53 7.59
CA ALA A 366 -16.55 -6.83 6.30
C ALA A 366 -17.59 -5.78 5.82
N PRO A 367 -18.48 -5.23 6.65
CA PRO A 367 -19.39 -4.17 6.23
C PRO A 367 -18.66 -2.88 5.78
N ALA A 368 -17.61 -2.47 6.49
CA ALA A 368 -16.81 -1.29 6.16
C ALA A 368 -15.97 -1.52 4.91
N LEU A 369 -15.35 -2.70 4.76
CA LEU A 369 -14.60 -3.12 3.57
C LEU A 369 -15.48 -3.10 2.32
N LYS A 370 -16.71 -3.62 2.41
CA LYS A 370 -17.67 -3.65 1.30
C LYS A 370 -18.22 -2.27 0.95
N MET A 371 -18.34 -1.37 1.94
CA MET A 371 -18.84 -0.01 1.76
C MET A 371 -17.79 0.90 1.11
N ALA A 372 -16.50 0.68 1.38
CA ALA A 372 -15.41 1.45 0.80
C ALA A 372 -15.37 1.32 -0.73
N ASP A 373 -14.74 2.29 -1.41
CA ASP A 373 -14.48 2.18 -2.84
C ASP A 373 -13.48 1.07 -3.15
N ILE A 374 -12.51 0.90 -2.22
CA ILE A 374 -11.55 -0.20 -2.22
C ILE A 374 -11.47 -0.79 -0.80
N GLY A 375 -12.02 -1.99 -0.62
CA GLY A 375 -11.75 -2.81 0.56
C GLY A 375 -10.43 -3.55 0.39
N VAL A 376 -9.59 -3.52 1.43
CA VAL A 376 -8.28 -4.16 1.46
C VAL A 376 -8.21 -5.11 2.66
N ALA A 377 -8.11 -6.40 2.41
CA ALA A 377 -7.98 -7.41 3.47
C ALA A 377 -6.53 -7.85 3.65
N MET A 378 -6.23 -8.29 4.88
CA MET A 378 -4.98 -8.95 5.20
C MET A 378 -4.97 -10.39 4.65
N GLY A 379 -3.85 -10.83 4.08
CA GLY A 379 -3.71 -12.14 3.46
C GLY A 379 -3.33 -13.24 4.45
N ILE A 380 -2.47 -12.91 5.42
CA ILE A 380 -1.96 -13.85 6.43
C ILE A 380 -2.92 -13.93 7.61
N LYS A 381 -3.23 -12.77 8.24
CA LYS A 381 -4.07 -12.68 9.44
C LYS A 381 -5.56 -12.53 9.13
N GLY A 382 -5.90 -12.11 7.92
CA GLY A 382 -7.28 -11.83 7.53
C GLY A 382 -8.16 -13.08 7.46
N THR A 383 -9.38 -12.95 7.97
CA THR A 383 -10.41 -13.99 7.85
C THR A 383 -10.89 -14.11 6.40
N GLU A 384 -11.41 -15.29 6.02
CA GLU A 384 -11.96 -15.49 4.68
C GLU A 384 -13.12 -14.53 4.38
N VAL A 385 -13.93 -14.18 5.40
CA VAL A 385 -15.03 -13.21 5.27
C VAL A 385 -14.49 -11.81 4.90
N ALA A 386 -13.41 -11.37 5.55
CA ALA A 386 -12.77 -10.09 5.22
C ALA A 386 -12.19 -10.11 3.80
N LYS A 387 -11.52 -11.21 3.41
CA LYS A 387 -10.99 -11.39 2.06
C LYS A 387 -12.10 -11.39 1.00
N GLU A 388 -13.23 -12.05 1.26
CA GLU A 388 -14.38 -12.06 0.35
C GLU A 388 -15.04 -10.69 0.21
N ALA A 389 -15.12 -9.90 1.28
CA ALA A 389 -15.65 -8.55 1.26
C ALA A 389 -14.76 -7.56 0.51
N SER A 390 -13.49 -7.89 0.29
CA SER A 390 -12.47 -6.99 -0.23
C SER A 390 -12.24 -7.12 -1.73
N GLN A 391 -11.75 -6.06 -2.35
CA GLN A 391 -11.30 -6.03 -3.73
C GLN A 391 -9.81 -6.35 -3.86
N ILE A 392 -9.03 -6.11 -2.81
CA ILE A 392 -7.58 -6.34 -2.75
C ILE A 392 -7.24 -7.13 -1.50
N VAL A 393 -6.28 -8.05 -1.61
CA VAL A 393 -5.72 -8.79 -0.49
C VAL A 393 -4.22 -8.56 -0.44
N LEU A 394 -3.70 -8.15 0.73
CA LEU A 394 -2.26 -7.94 0.95
C LEU A 394 -1.63 -9.24 1.42
N LEU A 395 -0.78 -9.84 0.59
CA LEU A 395 -0.14 -11.13 0.89
C LEU A 395 0.91 -11.06 2.01
N ASP A 396 1.34 -9.86 2.38
CA ASP A 396 2.34 -9.57 3.43
C ASP A 396 1.78 -8.82 4.64
N ASP A 397 0.48 -8.56 4.66
CA ASP A 397 -0.22 -7.77 5.69
C ASP A 397 0.40 -6.38 5.94
N ASN A 398 1.08 -5.78 4.97
CA ASN A 398 1.84 -4.55 5.16
C ASN A 398 1.15 -3.32 4.55
N PHE A 399 0.97 -2.26 5.34
CA PHE A 399 0.44 -0.98 4.87
C PHE A 399 1.22 -0.40 3.68
N SER A 400 2.55 -0.55 3.66
CA SER A 400 3.39 -0.03 2.59
C SER A 400 2.98 -0.58 1.21
N THR A 401 2.50 -1.81 1.17
CA THR A 401 2.01 -2.47 -0.04
C THR A 401 0.75 -1.79 -0.60
N ILE A 402 -0.09 -1.17 0.25
CA ILE A 402 -1.25 -0.39 -0.21
C ILE A 402 -0.80 0.82 -1.02
N VAL A 403 0.21 1.54 -0.53
CA VAL A 403 0.74 2.74 -1.20
C VAL A 403 1.39 2.38 -2.54
N GLU A 404 2.14 1.27 -2.59
CA GLU A 404 2.68 0.75 -3.84
C GLU A 404 1.58 0.30 -4.81
N ALA A 405 0.51 -0.33 -4.32
CA ALA A 405 -0.64 -0.71 -5.14
C ALA A 405 -1.37 0.53 -5.71
N ILE A 406 -1.53 1.60 -4.91
CA ILE A 406 -2.09 2.88 -5.41
C ILE A 406 -1.21 3.48 -6.50
N LYS A 407 0.11 3.45 -6.33
CA LYS A 407 1.07 3.88 -7.36
C LYS A 407 0.89 3.10 -8.66
N GLU A 408 0.84 1.77 -8.59
CA GLU A 408 0.58 0.93 -9.76
C GLU A 408 -0.80 1.24 -10.39
N GLY A 409 -1.85 1.45 -9.58
CA GLY A 409 -3.17 1.86 -10.06
C GLY A 409 -3.14 3.17 -10.84
N ARG A 410 -2.37 4.16 -10.38
CA ARG A 410 -2.14 5.42 -11.11
C ARG A 410 -1.42 5.20 -12.44
N VAL A 411 -0.39 4.36 -12.44
CA VAL A 411 0.37 4.00 -13.66
C VAL A 411 -0.54 3.32 -14.68
N ILE A 412 -1.35 2.37 -14.23
CA ILE A 412 -2.26 1.62 -15.11
C ILE A 412 -3.31 2.56 -15.72
N TYR A 413 -3.86 3.47 -14.92
CA TYR A 413 -4.83 4.46 -15.43
C TYR A 413 -4.20 5.39 -16.47
N GLU A 414 -3.00 5.91 -16.24
CA GLU A 414 -2.28 6.72 -17.22
C GLU A 414 -1.96 5.92 -18.49
N ASN A 415 -1.59 4.66 -18.34
CA ASN A 415 -1.30 3.78 -19.45
C ASN A 415 -2.57 3.37 -20.22
N LEU A 416 -3.73 3.32 -19.57
CA LEU A 416 -5.02 3.06 -20.24
C LEU A 416 -5.45 4.22 -21.13
N LYS A 417 -5.14 5.46 -20.78
CA LYS A 417 -5.47 6.64 -21.60
C LYS A 417 -4.73 6.63 -22.95
N LYS A 418 -3.49 6.13 -22.98
CA LYS A 418 -2.63 6.21 -24.17
C LYS A 418 -3.19 5.44 -25.36
N PRO A 419 -3.57 4.14 -25.25
CA PRO A 419 -4.25 3.43 -26.33
C PRO A 419 -5.58 4.05 -26.73
N ILE A 420 -6.34 4.59 -25.76
CA ILE A 420 -7.62 5.27 -26.07
C ILE A 420 -7.35 6.49 -26.94
N ASN A 421 -6.38 7.34 -26.57
CA ASN A 421 -6.00 8.50 -27.34
C ASN A 421 -5.52 8.10 -28.76
N PHE A 422 -4.73 7.03 -28.86
CA PHE A 422 -4.19 6.49 -30.09
C PHE A 422 -5.34 6.01 -31.02
N LEU A 423 -6.12 5.03 -30.57
CA LEU A 423 -7.17 4.41 -31.39
C LEU A 423 -8.24 5.42 -31.84
N LEU A 424 -8.69 6.32 -30.96
CA LEU A 424 -9.67 7.34 -31.34
C LEU A 424 -9.12 8.33 -32.38
N SER A 425 -7.81 8.65 -32.31
CA SER A 425 -7.20 9.52 -33.33
C SER A 425 -7.06 8.81 -34.66
N CYS A 426 -6.70 7.51 -34.67
CA CYS A 426 -6.63 6.67 -35.88
C CYS A 426 -7.99 6.58 -36.56
N ASN A 427 -9.02 6.12 -35.82
CA ASN A 427 -10.37 5.95 -36.36
C ASN A 427 -10.93 7.26 -36.93
N LEU A 428 -10.69 8.41 -36.27
CA LEU A 428 -11.09 9.71 -36.81
C LEU A 428 -10.30 10.08 -38.08
N GLY A 429 -9.05 9.65 -38.20
CA GLY A 429 -8.25 9.80 -39.40
C GLY A 429 -8.80 8.99 -40.59
N GLU A 430 -9.18 7.74 -40.33
CA GLU A 430 -9.83 6.86 -41.29
C GLU A 430 -11.18 7.42 -41.76
N VAL A 431 -12.04 7.83 -40.81
CA VAL A 431 -13.34 8.47 -41.13
C VAL A 431 -13.13 9.73 -41.96
N ALA A 432 -12.18 10.58 -41.57
CA ALA A 432 -11.87 11.82 -42.32
C ALA A 432 -11.38 11.52 -43.76
N THR A 433 -10.57 10.47 -43.93
CA THR A 433 -10.07 10.03 -45.24
C THR A 433 -11.21 9.56 -46.14
N ILE A 434 -12.08 8.68 -45.64
CA ILE A 434 -13.17 8.10 -46.41
C ILE A 434 -14.24 9.18 -46.74
N PHE A 435 -14.67 9.92 -45.72
CA PHE A 435 -15.67 10.98 -45.84
C PHE A 435 -15.15 12.11 -46.74
N GLY A 436 -13.91 12.50 -46.58
CA GLY A 436 -13.27 13.52 -47.44
C GLY A 436 -13.16 13.07 -48.88
N ALA A 437 -12.83 11.81 -49.16
CA ALA A 437 -12.83 11.28 -50.54
C ALA A 437 -14.22 11.30 -51.18
N GLU A 438 -15.24 10.94 -50.43
CA GLU A 438 -16.66 11.00 -50.91
C GLU A 438 -17.07 12.45 -51.23
N LEU A 439 -16.73 13.39 -50.33
CA LEU A 439 -17.03 14.82 -50.53
C LEU A 439 -16.32 15.40 -51.77
N LEU A 440 -15.10 14.96 -52.03
CA LEU A 440 -14.29 15.37 -53.17
C LEU A 440 -14.62 14.56 -54.45
N LYS A 441 -15.57 13.65 -54.38
CA LYS A 441 -15.98 12.74 -55.50
C LYS A 441 -14.81 11.90 -56.03
N MET A 442 -13.89 11.52 -55.15
CA MET A 442 -12.73 10.67 -55.46
C MET A 442 -13.16 9.19 -55.36
N PRO A 443 -12.51 8.25 -56.04
CA PRO A 443 -12.67 6.83 -55.78
C PRO A 443 -12.37 6.50 -54.34
N ILE A 444 -13.00 5.46 -53.75
CA ILE A 444 -12.77 5.06 -52.36
C ILE A 444 -11.28 4.74 -52.14
N PRO A 445 -10.59 5.44 -51.23
CA PRO A 445 -9.14 5.24 -51.01
C PRO A 445 -8.82 3.99 -50.21
N LEU A 446 -9.71 3.61 -49.28
CA LEU A 446 -9.56 2.48 -48.36
C LEU A 446 -10.80 1.57 -48.45
N LYS A 447 -10.58 0.28 -48.71
CA LYS A 447 -11.64 -0.73 -48.70
C LYS A 447 -12.01 -1.13 -47.26
N PRO A 448 -13.24 -1.65 -46.98
CA PRO A 448 -13.58 -2.13 -45.64
C PRO A 448 -12.60 -3.16 -45.07
N LEU A 449 -12.04 -4.02 -45.93
CA LEU A 449 -11.07 -5.01 -45.51
C LEU A 449 -9.72 -4.39 -45.08
N HIS A 450 -9.29 -3.27 -45.70
CA HIS A 450 -8.10 -2.52 -45.29
C HIS A 450 -8.29 -1.96 -43.88
N LEU A 451 -9.45 -1.38 -43.58
CA LEU A 451 -9.79 -0.80 -42.28
C LEU A 451 -9.88 -1.87 -41.20
N LEU A 452 -10.53 -2.99 -41.51
CA LEU A 452 -10.61 -4.12 -40.58
C LEU A 452 -9.19 -4.67 -40.26
N TRP A 453 -8.32 -4.73 -41.28
CA TRP A 453 -6.92 -5.13 -41.08
C TRP A 453 -6.19 -4.18 -40.14
N VAL A 454 -6.35 -2.89 -40.33
CA VAL A 454 -5.76 -1.85 -39.49
C VAL A 454 -6.26 -1.99 -38.07
N ASN A 455 -7.55 -1.88 -37.84
CA ASN A 455 -8.17 -1.81 -36.52
C ASN A 455 -8.02 -3.08 -35.68
N VAL A 456 -8.03 -4.26 -36.32
CA VAL A 456 -7.99 -5.55 -35.60
C VAL A 456 -6.61 -6.19 -35.60
N VAL A 457 -5.74 -5.90 -36.59
CA VAL A 457 -4.48 -6.61 -36.73
C VAL A 457 -3.28 -5.69 -36.48
N THR A 458 -3.15 -4.55 -37.18
CA THR A 458 -1.95 -3.71 -37.07
C THR A 458 -1.97 -2.80 -35.86
N ASP A 459 -3.12 -2.33 -35.38
CA ASP A 459 -3.25 -1.44 -34.23
C ASP A 459 -3.07 -2.13 -32.88
N VAL A 460 -3.38 -3.43 -32.78
CA VAL A 460 -3.41 -4.13 -31.50
C VAL A 460 -2.03 -4.18 -30.83
N ALA A 461 -0.97 -4.49 -31.58
CA ALA A 461 0.37 -4.59 -31.02
C ALA A 461 0.90 -3.22 -30.55
N PRO A 462 0.88 -2.14 -31.35
CA PRO A 462 1.27 -0.80 -30.94
C PRO A 462 0.45 -0.25 -29.77
N ALA A 463 -0.87 -0.42 -29.79
CA ALA A 463 -1.74 0.01 -28.69
C ALA A 463 -1.45 -0.74 -27.37
N THR A 464 -1.20 -2.04 -27.45
CA THR A 464 -0.81 -2.83 -26.27
C THR A 464 0.50 -2.34 -25.66
N VAL A 465 1.48 -2.03 -26.50
CA VAL A 465 2.79 -1.54 -26.05
C VAL A 465 2.69 -0.18 -25.36
N LEU A 466 1.77 0.70 -25.78
CA LEU A 466 1.48 1.95 -25.08
C LEU A 466 0.96 1.70 -23.65
N GLY A 467 0.21 0.63 -23.45
CA GLY A 467 -0.26 0.21 -22.13
C GLY A 467 0.84 -0.34 -21.21
N LEU A 468 2.04 -0.60 -21.74
CA LEU A 468 3.19 -1.13 -21.00
C LEU A 468 4.25 -0.07 -20.68
N GLU A 469 3.96 1.21 -20.86
CA GLU A 469 4.88 2.29 -20.55
C GLU A 469 5.30 2.30 -19.08
N ALA A 470 6.56 2.69 -18.85
CA ALA A 470 7.08 2.89 -17.50
C ALA A 470 6.35 4.04 -16.79
N PRO A 471 6.25 4.02 -15.44
CA PRO A 471 5.66 5.12 -14.70
C PRO A 471 6.40 6.43 -14.94
N GLU A 472 5.67 7.53 -15.06
CA GLU A 472 6.29 8.85 -15.06
C GLU A 472 6.91 9.12 -13.67
N PRO A 473 8.09 9.76 -13.59
CA PRO A 473 8.81 9.94 -12.32
C PRO A 473 8.01 10.65 -11.23
N ASP A 474 7.11 11.55 -11.62
CA ASP A 474 6.29 12.40 -10.76
C ASP A 474 4.89 11.82 -10.45
N ILE A 475 4.64 10.53 -10.71
CA ILE A 475 3.31 9.91 -10.56
C ILE A 475 2.78 9.96 -9.12
N MET A 476 3.68 9.96 -8.12
CA MET A 476 3.35 10.09 -6.68
C MET A 476 3.62 11.50 -6.13
N ASP A 477 3.91 12.47 -6.99
CA ASP A 477 4.04 13.89 -6.63
C ASP A 477 2.78 14.69 -7.00
N ARG A 478 1.85 14.06 -7.71
CA ARG A 478 0.59 14.66 -8.14
C ARG A 478 -0.53 14.29 -7.17
N PRO A 479 -1.49 15.19 -6.90
CA PRO A 479 -2.68 14.85 -6.12
C PRO A 479 -3.51 13.77 -6.84
N PRO A 480 -4.37 13.04 -6.10
CA PRO A 480 -5.30 12.09 -6.70
C PRO A 480 -6.23 12.79 -7.70
N ARG A 481 -6.58 12.09 -8.76
CA ARG A 481 -7.54 12.62 -9.75
C ARG A 481 -8.90 12.87 -9.09
N PRO A 482 -9.61 13.94 -9.49
CA PRO A 482 -10.98 14.16 -9.07
C PRO A 482 -11.90 12.99 -9.46
N VAL A 483 -12.92 12.72 -8.64
CA VAL A 483 -13.92 11.67 -8.93
C VAL A 483 -14.69 11.95 -10.24
N SER A 484 -14.79 13.23 -10.61
CA SER A 484 -15.44 13.69 -11.85
C SER A 484 -14.55 13.59 -13.10
N ASP A 485 -13.27 13.18 -12.94
CA ASP A 485 -12.34 13.09 -14.08
C ASP A 485 -12.81 12.02 -15.08
N ARG A 486 -12.96 12.43 -16.34
CA ARG A 486 -13.37 11.57 -17.44
C ARG A 486 -12.17 11.20 -18.29
N LEU A 487 -12.12 9.96 -18.76
CA LEU A 487 -11.09 9.50 -19.70
C LEU A 487 -11.03 10.36 -20.97
N ILE A 488 -12.20 10.76 -21.47
CA ILE A 488 -12.34 11.62 -22.63
C ILE A 488 -12.93 12.96 -22.19
N THR A 489 -12.12 14.01 -22.23
CA THR A 489 -12.53 15.40 -21.99
C THR A 489 -12.92 16.09 -23.29
N LYS A 490 -13.64 17.21 -23.22
CA LYS A 490 -13.94 18.03 -24.43
C LYS A 490 -12.68 18.47 -25.16
N ARG A 491 -11.60 18.80 -24.44
CA ARG A 491 -10.32 19.20 -25.04
C ARG A 491 -9.68 18.04 -25.79
N LYS A 492 -9.69 16.83 -25.23
CA LYS A 492 -9.19 15.63 -25.90
C LYS A 492 -9.99 15.29 -27.15
N LEU A 493 -11.32 15.41 -27.09
CA LEU A 493 -12.15 15.19 -28.25
C LEU A 493 -11.79 16.16 -29.40
N ILE A 494 -11.59 17.45 -29.09
CA ILE A 494 -11.13 18.44 -30.09
C ILE A 494 -9.75 18.05 -30.65
N TYR A 495 -8.86 17.58 -29.79
CA TYR A 495 -7.54 17.10 -30.23
C TYR A 495 -7.64 15.89 -31.17
N TYR A 496 -8.49 14.89 -30.84
CA TYR A 496 -8.65 13.72 -31.71
C TYR A 496 -9.25 14.11 -33.08
N ILE A 497 -10.25 15.00 -33.10
CA ILE A 497 -10.83 15.52 -34.35
C ILE A 497 -9.77 16.27 -35.16
N ALA A 498 -9.00 17.14 -34.53
CA ALA A 498 -7.93 17.90 -35.22
C ALA A 498 -6.86 16.96 -35.77
N MET A 499 -6.37 16.00 -34.98
CA MET A 499 -5.36 15.05 -35.40
C MET A 499 -5.89 14.13 -36.51
N GLY A 500 -7.09 13.59 -36.36
CA GLY A 500 -7.76 12.79 -37.40
C GLY A 500 -7.95 13.57 -38.71
N SER A 501 -8.35 14.85 -38.61
CA SER A 501 -8.47 15.73 -39.81
C SER A 501 -7.13 15.96 -40.52
N ILE A 502 -6.06 16.11 -39.75
CA ILE A 502 -4.69 16.26 -40.29
C ILE A 502 -4.26 14.98 -41.01
N ILE A 503 -4.49 13.82 -40.41
CA ILE A 503 -4.21 12.51 -40.99
C ILE A 503 -5.01 12.33 -42.26
N GLY A 504 -6.33 12.56 -42.22
CA GLY A 504 -7.21 12.42 -43.37
C GLY A 504 -6.83 13.35 -44.52
N ALA A 505 -6.56 14.60 -44.23
CA ALA A 505 -6.11 15.57 -45.25
C ALA A 505 -4.78 15.17 -45.90
N ALA A 506 -3.79 14.74 -45.11
CA ALA A 506 -2.51 14.29 -45.60
C ALA A 506 -2.62 13.05 -46.50
N LEU A 507 -3.44 12.06 -46.07
CA LEU A 507 -3.70 10.85 -46.86
C LEU A 507 -4.46 11.17 -48.16
N LEU A 508 -5.43 12.08 -48.14
CA LEU A 508 -6.16 12.49 -49.32
C LEU A 508 -5.29 13.27 -50.31
N LEU A 509 -4.41 14.14 -49.83
CA LEU A 509 -3.45 14.81 -50.66
C LEU A 509 -2.50 13.83 -51.37
N LEU A 510 -1.97 12.87 -50.60
CA LEU A 510 -1.14 11.80 -51.14
C LEU A 510 -1.90 10.97 -52.18
N TYR A 511 -3.14 10.59 -51.85
CA TYR A 511 -4.03 9.83 -52.73
C TYR A 511 -4.27 10.55 -54.05
N ASN A 512 -4.61 11.84 -53.99
CA ASN A 512 -4.87 12.64 -55.19
C ASN A 512 -3.66 12.72 -56.14
N VAL A 513 -2.47 12.83 -55.55
CA VAL A 513 -1.23 12.84 -56.37
C VAL A 513 -0.99 11.48 -57.04
N LEU A 514 -1.18 10.39 -56.31
CA LEU A 514 -0.91 9.03 -56.77
C LEU A 514 -2.00 8.44 -57.69
N LEU A 515 -3.22 9.01 -57.71
CA LEU A 515 -4.26 8.61 -58.68
C LEU A 515 -3.81 8.72 -60.13
N LYS A 516 -2.83 9.61 -60.42
CA LYS A 516 -2.26 9.76 -61.78
C LYS A 516 -1.40 8.56 -62.16
N GLU A 517 -0.88 7.80 -61.20
CA GLU A 517 -0.05 6.60 -61.42
C GLU A 517 -0.88 5.31 -61.49
N GLY A 518 -2.13 5.37 -61.05
CA GLY A 518 -3.08 4.24 -61.07
C GLY A 518 -3.81 4.07 -59.76
N LEU A 519 -5.04 3.58 -59.85
CA LEU A 519 -5.95 3.45 -58.69
C LEU A 519 -5.40 2.46 -57.65
N GLU A 520 -4.86 1.32 -58.07
CA GLU A 520 -4.37 0.27 -57.19
C GLU A 520 -3.11 0.70 -56.45
N ILE A 521 -2.18 1.36 -57.15
CA ILE A 521 -0.96 1.92 -56.55
C ILE A 521 -1.33 2.97 -55.52
N ALA A 522 -2.24 3.89 -55.88
CA ALA A 522 -2.70 4.94 -54.96
C ALA A 522 -3.34 4.37 -53.69
N ARG A 523 -4.23 3.38 -53.82
CA ARG A 523 -4.86 2.68 -52.67
C ARG A 523 -3.85 1.96 -51.81
N THR A 524 -2.95 1.17 -52.42
CA THR A 524 -1.95 0.40 -51.65
C THR A 524 -0.99 1.35 -50.92
N THR A 525 -0.58 2.46 -51.52
CA THR A 525 0.30 3.43 -50.89
C THR A 525 -0.40 4.16 -49.76
N VAL A 526 -1.67 4.55 -49.91
CA VAL A 526 -2.45 5.21 -48.85
C VAL A 526 -2.72 4.25 -47.69
N PHE A 527 -3.07 2.99 -47.99
CA PHE A 527 -3.23 1.95 -46.96
C PHE A 527 -1.92 1.75 -46.18
N THR A 528 -0.77 1.64 -46.86
CA THR A 528 0.53 1.52 -46.20
C THR A 528 0.89 2.79 -45.42
N SER A 529 0.60 3.97 -45.98
CA SER A 529 0.83 5.24 -45.30
C SER A 529 -0.01 5.38 -44.02
N LEU A 530 -1.23 4.84 -43.98
CA LEU A 530 -2.06 4.80 -42.78
C LEU A 530 -1.39 3.96 -41.69
N VAL A 531 -0.99 2.71 -42.00
CA VAL A 531 -0.29 1.84 -41.02
C VAL A 531 1.01 2.47 -40.50
N ILE A 532 1.77 3.16 -41.35
CA ILE A 532 2.99 3.86 -40.89
C ILE A 532 2.64 5.13 -40.09
N ALA A 533 1.54 5.81 -40.41
CA ALA A 533 1.05 6.96 -39.68
C ALA A 533 0.74 6.60 -38.22
N GLU A 534 0.21 5.39 -37.98
CA GLU A 534 -0.04 4.86 -36.65
C GLU A 534 1.26 4.75 -35.80
N ILE A 535 2.37 4.40 -36.41
CA ILE A 535 3.69 4.41 -35.76
C ILE A 535 4.05 5.82 -35.28
N GLY A 536 3.82 6.83 -36.12
CA GLY A 536 3.96 8.23 -35.72
C GLY A 536 3.08 8.62 -34.56
N LEU A 537 1.81 8.22 -34.60
CA LEU A 537 0.86 8.44 -33.50
C LEU A 537 1.29 7.76 -32.20
N VAL A 538 1.71 6.50 -32.24
CA VAL A 538 2.20 5.78 -31.05
C VAL A 538 3.34 6.55 -30.39
N LEU A 539 4.29 7.05 -31.15
CA LEU A 539 5.41 7.83 -30.61
C LEU A 539 4.93 9.11 -29.92
N THR A 540 3.93 9.79 -30.49
CA THR A 540 3.38 11.03 -29.93
C THR A 540 2.50 10.78 -28.69
N MET A 541 1.77 9.64 -28.63
CA MET A 541 0.83 9.28 -27.55
C MET A 541 1.50 8.68 -26.32
N ARG A 542 2.80 8.45 -26.30
CA ARG A 542 3.54 7.97 -25.12
C ARG A 542 3.42 8.89 -23.90
N SER A 543 3.28 10.20 -24.10
CA SER A 543 3.00 11.19 -23.06
C SER A 543 2.16 12.34 -23.62
N GLU A 544 1.26 12.88 -22.79
CA GLU A 544 0.46 14.05 -23.17
C GLU A 544 1.27 15.36 -23.16
N THR A 545 2.37 15.42 -22.40
CA THR A 545 3.13 16.66 -22.14
C THR A 545 4.59 16.61 -22.58
N LYS A 546 5.23 15.43 -22.56
CA LYS A 546 6.66 15.26 -22.87
C LYS A 546 6.85 14.75 -24.30
N HIS A 547 7.94 15.16 -24.92
CA HIS A 547 8.35 14.60 -26.21
C HIS A 547 8.78 13.13 -26.04
N PHE A 548 8.62 12.32 -27.09
CA PHE A 548 8.91 10.88 -27.00
C PHE A 548 10.40 10.57 -26.76
N TRP A 549 11.32 11.47 -27.13
CA TRP A 549 12.75 11.35 -26.88
C TRP A 549 13.17 11.70 -25.44
N GLU A 550 12.30 12.36 -24.66
CA GLU A 550 12.52 12.69 -23.23
C GLU A 550 12.07 11.56 -22.29
N LEU A 551 11.37 10.56 -22.83
CA LEU A 551 10.77 9.49 -22.05
C LEU A 551 11.73 8.31 -21.87
N PRO A 552 11.61 7.56 -20.76
CA PRO A 552 12.36 6.32 -20.57
C PRO A 552 12.15 5.35 -21.74
N ARG A 553 13.15 4.51 -21.98
CA ARG A 553 13.04 3.48 -23.03
C ARG A 553 11.96 2.45 -22.64
N ASN A 554 10.97 2.28 -23.50
CA ASN A 554 10.04 1.15 -23.44
C ASN A 554 10.63 0.02 -24.30
N ARG A 555 11.06 -1.07 -23.64
CA ARG A 555 11.71 -2.21 -24.33
C ARG A 555 10.79 -2.94 -25.32
N TRP A 556 9.47 -2.81 -25.15
CA TRP A 556 8.47 -3.44 -25.99
C TRP A 556 8.07 -2.57 -27.20
N LEU A 557 8.48 -1.29 -27.22
CA LEU A 557 8.07 -0.34 -28.26
C LEU A 557 8.54 -0.80 -29.65
N LEU A 558 9.83 -1.02 -29.81
CA LEU A 558 10.39 -1.44 -31.10
C LEU A 558 9.82 -2.78 -31.61
N PRO A 559 9.73 -3.85 -30.78
CA PRO A 559 9.06 -5.08 -31.21
C PRO A 559 7.60 -4.87 -31.63
N GLY A 560 6.82 -4.09 -30.87
CA GLY A 560 5.42 -3.83 -31.20
C GLY A 560 5.24 -3.08 -32.53
N LEU A 561 6.06 -2.07 -32.79
CA LEU A 561 6.05 -1.33 -34.07
C LEU A 561 6.55 -2.20 -35.23
N ALA A 562 7.58 -3.02 -35.00
CA ALA A 562 8.12 -3.94 -36.02
C ALA A 562 7.08 -4.99 -36.45
N ILE A 563 6.24 -5.46 -35.53
CA ILE A 563 5.13 -6.39 -35.84
C ILE A 563 4.16 -5.74 -36.83
N ALA A 564 3.73 -4.49 -36.61
CA ALA A 564 2.82 -3.79 -37.50
C ALA A 564 3.42 -3.64 -38.92
N ILE A 565 4.70 -3.26 -39.02
CA ILE A 565 5.40 -3.17 -40.30
C ILE A 565 5.52 -4.53 -40.99
N LEU A 566 5.87 -5.59 -40.22
CA LEU A 566 5.99 -6.94 -40.76
C LEU A 566 4.66 -7.45 -41.32
N LEU A 567 3.57 -7.22 -40.59
CA LEU A 567 2.22 -7.59 -41.03
C LEU A 567 1.84 -6.84 -42.32
N GLN A 568 2.19 -5.55 -42.46
CA GLN A 568 1.94 -4.79 -43.65
C GLN A 568 2.79 -5.30 -44.86
N LEU A 569 4.04 -5.68 -44.63
CA LEU A 569 4.87 -6.31 -45.66
C LEU A 569 4.27 -7.63 -46.13
N ILE A 570 3.70 -8.43 -45.22
CA ILE A 570 3.04 -9.69 -45.57
C ILE A 570 1.87 -9.45 -46.52
N VAL A 571 1.01 -8.43 -46.25
CA VAL A 571 -0.13 -8.11 -47.12
C VAL A 571 0.32 -7.63 -48.53
N ILE A 572 1.42 -6.91 -48.63
CA ILE A 572 1.88 -6.35 -49.92
C ILE A 572 2.66 -7.38 -50.73
N TYR A 573 3.52 -8.20 -50.11
CA TYR A 573 4.51 -9.02 -50.79
C TYR A 573 4.25 -10.52 -50.80
N THR A 574 3.10 -10.99 -50.24
CA THR A 574 2.68 -12.39 -50.28
C THR A 574 1.40 -12.58 -51.13
N PRO A 575 0.91 -13.79 -51.37
CA PRO A 575 -0.37 -14.04 -52.05
C PRO A 575 -1.58 -13.37 -51.39
N LEU A 576 -1.49 -12.91 -50.15
CA LEU A 576 -2.54 -12.13 -49.47
C LEU A 576 -2.88 -10.84 -50.19
N ARG A 577 -1.97 -10.32 -51.04
CA ARG A 577 -2.24 -9.13 -51.85
C ARG A 577 -3.48 -9.25 -52.73
N GLU A 578 -3.80 -10.47 -53.21
CA GLU A 578 -4.98 -10.71 -54.04
C GLU A 578 -6.27 -10.56 -53.22
N VAL A 579 -6.26 -10.96 -51.95
CA VAL A 579 -7.38 -10.81 -51.05
C VAL A 579 -7.60 -9.34 -50.67
N PHE A 580 -6.53 -8.60 -50.48
CA PHE A 580 -6.55 -7.19 -50.06
C PHE A 580 -6.61 -6.22 -51.27
N ASP A 581 -6.54 -6.70 -52.51
CA ASP A 581 -6.42 -5.88 -53.72
C ASP A 581 -5.27 -4.88 -53.62
N THR A 582 -4.09 -5.35 -53.16
CA THR A 582 -2.87 -4.55 -53.06
C THR A 582 -1.88 -4.91 -54.15
N VAL A 583 -0.98 -3.99 -54.43
CA VAL A 583 0.06 -4.16 -55.46
C VAL A 583 1.45 -3.95 -54.85
N PHE A 584 2.48 -4.45 -55.53
CA PHE A 584 3.86 -4.19 -55.12
C PHE A 584 4.18 -2.71 -55.09
N LEU A 585 4.82 -2.25 -54.01
CA LEU A 585 5.30 -0.89 -53.84
C LEU A 585 6.82 -0.86 -54.01
N ASP A 586 7.31 0.12 -54.77
CA ASP A 586 8.74 0.41 -54.89
C ASP A 586 9.24 1.32 -53.74
N ALA A 587 10.56 1.57 -53.70
CA ALA A 587 11.18 2.39 -52.66
C ALA A 587 10.63 3.84 -52.62
N ARG A 588 10.18 4.38 -53.75
CA ARG A 588 9.60 5.72 -53.83
C ARG A 588 8.25 5.78 -53.11
N HIS A 589 7.38 4.78 -53.30
CA HIS A 589 6.08 4.72 -52.65
C HIS A 589 6.22 4.50 -51.13
N TRP A 590 7.19 3.71 -50.69
CA TRP A 590 7.55 3.58 -49.29
C TRP A 590 8.04 4.91 -48.71
N ALA A 591 8.89 5.66 -49.42
CA ALA A 591 9.34 6.98 -48.98
C ALA A 591 8.18 7.99 -48.86
N LEU A 592 7.25 7.96 -49.85
CA LEU A 592 6.06 8.80 -49.81
C LEU A 592 5.12 8.44 -48.60
N SER A 593 5.06 7.18 -48.22
CA SER A 593 4.30 6.74 -47.08
C SER A 593 4.81 7.31 -45.75
N LEU A 594 6.04 7.80 -45.66
CA LEU A 594 6.62 8.44 -44.49
C LEU A 594 6.20 9.91 -44.30
N ILE A 595 5.56 10.53 -45.27
CA ILE A 595 5.14 11.94 -45.17
C ILE A 595 4.12 12.14 -44.03
N VAL A 596 3.13 11.24 -43.91
CA VAL A 596 2.06 11.38 -42.94
C VAL A 596 2.57 11.24 -41.50
N PRO A 597 3.33 10.21 -41.12
CA PRO A 597 3.87 10.09 -39.76
C PRO A 597 4.79 11.24 -39.37
N ILE A 598 5.57 11.77 -40.32
CA ILE A 598 6.44 12.95 -40.09
C ILE A 598 5.58 14.18 -39.78
N ALA A 599 4.50 14.42 -40.54
CA ALA A 599 3.58 15.51 -40.26
C ALA A 599 2.94 15.41 -38.87
N ILE A 600 2.49 14.20 -38.48
CA ILE A 600 1.92 13.93 -37.16
C ILE A 600 2.92 14.27 -36.05
N ILE A 601 4.16 13.79 -36.18
CA ILE A 601 5.21 14.01 -35.16
C ILE A 601 5.53 15.52 -35.05
N LEU A 602 5.62 16.23 -36.16
CA LEU A 602 5.91 17.67 -36.17
C LEU A 602 4.78 18.49 -35.52
N VAL A 603 3.52 18.18 -35.84
CA VAL A 603 2.35 18.87 -35.28
C VAL A 603 2.27 18.62 -33.76
N ASP A 604 2.45 17.39 -33.31
CA ASP A 604 2.41 17.10 -31.88
C ASP A 604 3.62 17.68 -31.12
N ALA A 605 4.81 17.67 -31.75
CA ALA A 605 5.99 18.31 -31.18
C ALA A 605 5.77 19.82 -31.00
N LEU A 606 5.18 20.49 -32.01
CA LEU A 606 4.82 21.91 -31.91
C LEU A 606 3.81 22.16 -30.79
N ARG A 607 2.74 21.35 -30.70
CA ARG A 607 1.74 21.42 -29.62
C ARG A 607 2.39 21.34 -28.24
N LYS A 608 3.26 20.34 -28.02
CA LYS A 608 3.97 20.12 -26.76
C LYS A 608 4.92 21.27 -26.43
N SER A 609 5.65 21.78 -27.41
CA SER A 609 6.54 22.94 -27.26
C SER A 609 5.77 24.21 -26.87
N LEU A 610 4.55 24.40 -27.39
CA LEU A 610 3.64 25.48 -27.03
C LEU A 610 2.90 25.24 -25.70
N LYS A 611 3.17 24.11 -25.01
CA LYS A 611 2.54 23.70 -23.72
C LYS A 611 0.99 23.67 -23.77
N ILE A 612 0.41 23.39 -24.92
CA ILE A 612 -1.04 23.24 -25.06
C ILE A 612 -1.46 21.92 -24.39
N LYS A 613 -2.19 22.03 -23.26
CA LYS A 613 -2.69 20.89 -22.47
C LYS A 613 -3.94 20.29 -23.13
N LEU A 614 -4.02 18.95 -23.12
CA LEU A 614 -5.15 18.16 -23.61
C LEU A 614 -6.25 17.97 -22.55
#